data_aab9fe6421478fe94d426cff63880396
#
_entry.id   aab9fe6421478fe94d426cff63880396
#
_cell.length_a   1.000
_cell.length_b   1.000
_cell.length_c   1.000
_cell.angle_alpha   90.00
_cell.angle_beta   90.00
_cell.angle_gamma   90.00
#
_symmetry.space_group_name_H-M   'P 1'
#
loop_
_entity.id
_entity.type
_entity.pdbx_description
1 polymer ?
#
loop_
_entity_poly.entity_id
_entity_poly.type
_entity_poly.pdbx_seq_one_letter_code
_entity_poly.pdbx_strand_id
1 'polypeptide(L)'
;TSFKKGQLLFKIRNTDAKLLLAARKSAYLSALTQILPDIATDFSDQFDKWNDFFNSINVNQPLASFPSFETAREKNFIISRNILGEFLNIKSDEFKLSKFQQVAPFNGSIVDAFSDEGAIVNPGSPVIQVMRNDELEIEIPIPIKYMDKIKIGNHVDLLENENMEFGKVVRKGEFINPNTQSVPVYVK
;
A
#
# COMPACT_ATOMS: atom_id res chain seq x y z
N THR A 1 12.83 14.77 -9.33
CA THR A 1 12.10 14.05 -10.42
C THR A 1 10.65 13.86 -10.03
N SER A 2 9.70 14.28 -10.88
CA SER A 2 8.25 14.09 -10.65
C SER A 2 7.79 12.69 -11.04
N PHE A 3 6.73 12.21 -10.39
CA PHE A 3 6.10 10.91 -10.65
C PHE A 3 4.57 11.00 -10.57
N LYS A 4 3.88 10.05 -11.19
CA LYS A 4 2.42 9.92 -11.14
C LYS A 4 2.01 8.76 -10.20
N LYS A 5 0.83 8.88 -9.61
CA LYS A 5 0.21 7.81 -8.81
C LYS A 5 0.20 6.49 -9.59
N GLY A 6 0.63 5.40 -8.93
CA GLY A 6 0.76 4.08 -9.54
C GLY A 6 2.08 3.81 -10.27
N GLN A 7 2.93 4.83 -10.48
CA GLN A 7 4.24 4.66 -11.09
C GLN A 7 5.18 3.90 -10.14
N LEU A 8 5.98 2.97 -10.66
CA LEU A 8 7.01 2.27 -9.89
C LEU A 8 8.11 3.27 -9.50
N LEU A 9 8.36 3.41 -8.21
CA LEU A 9 9.40 4.28 -7.67
C LEU A 9 10.73 3.55 -7.51
N PHE A 10 10.70 2.37 -6.90
CA PHE A 10 11.89 1.51 -6.79
C PHE A 10 11.48 0.04 -6.64
N LYS A 11 12.46 -0.84 -6.87
CA LYS A 11 12.32 -2.28 -6.71
C LYS A 11 13.58 -2.85 -6.08
N ILE A 12 13.41 -3.60 -5.01
CA ILE A 12 14.50 -4.32 -4.34
C ILE A 12 14.60 -5.72 -4.94
N ARG A 13 15.82 -6.19 -5.22
CA ARG A 13 16.05 -7.58 -5.68
C ARG A 13 15.65 -8.54 -4.58
N ASN A 14 14.85 -9.53 -4.93
CA ASN A 14 14.24 -10.46 -4.00
C ASN A 14 14.17 -11.89 -4.56
N THR A 15 15.18 -12.31 -5.32
CA THR A 15 15.20 -13.60 -6.02
C THR A 15 14.95 -14.76 -5.05
N ASP A 16 15.62 -14.76 -3.89
CA ASP A 16 15.50 -15.82 -2.90
C ASP A 16 14.08 -15.91 -2.33
N ALA A 17 13.47 -14.77 -2.00
CA ALA A 17 12.09 -14.73 -1.51
C ALA A 17 11.10 -15.25 -2.56
N LYS A 18 11.33 -14.96 -3.85
CA LYS A 18 10.50 -15.49 -4.95
C LYS A 18 10.62 -17.00 -5.08
N LEU A 19 11.84 -17.52 -5.04
CA LEU A 19 12.08 -18.97 -5.13
C LEU A 19 11.48 -19.71 -3.93
N LEU A 20 11.61 -19.16 -2.73
CA LEU A 20 11.02 -19.74 -1.54
C LEU A 20 9.48 -19.77 -1.63
N LEU A 21 8.88 -18.67 -2.10
CA LEU A 21 7.43 -18.63 -2.31
C LEU A 21 6.97 -19.61 -3.39
N ALA A 22 7.71 -19.74 -4.49
CA ALA A 22 7.39 -20.71 -5.54
C ALA A 22 7.47 -22.15 -5.04
N ALA A 23 8.50 -22.49 -4.26
CA ALA A 23 8.64 -23.80 -3.60
C ALA A 23 7.46 -24.09 -2.67
N ARG A 24 7.03 -23.09 -1.87
CA ARG A 24 5.87 -23.23 -0.98
C ARG A 24 4.57 -23.46 -1.76
N LYS A 25 4.37 -22.74 -2.86
CA LYS A 25 3.21 -22.98 -3.75
C LYS A 25 3.22 -24.34 -4.39
N SER A 26 4.41 -24.85 -4.75
CA SER A 26 4.56 -26.21 -5.28
C SER A 26 4.16 -27.26 -4.22
N ALA A 27 4.60 -27.07 -2.96
CA ALA A 27 4.18 -27.94 -1.87
C ALA A 27 2.67 -27.88 -1.61
N TYR A 28 2.09 -26.70 -1.70
CA TYR A 28 0.63 -26.50 -1.59
C TYR A 28 -0.14 -27.21 -2.71
N LEU A 29 0.32 -27.13 -3.96
CA LEU A 29 -0.25 -27.92 -5.07
C LEU A 29 -0.20 -29.42 -4.81
N SER A 30 0.93 -29.92 -4.27
CA SER A 30 1.05 -31.34 -3.88
C SER A 30 0.01 -31.71 -2.81
N ALA A 31 -0.17 -30.86 -1.79
CA ALA A 31 -1.19 -31.10 -0.76
C ALA A 31 -2.61 -31.11 -1.32
N LEU A 32 -2.93 -30.20 -2.25
CA LEU A 32 -4.24 -30.20 -2.95
C LEU A 32 -4.45 -31.48 -3.78
N THR A 33 -3.42 -31.93 -4.52
CA THR A 33 -3.47 -33.17 -5.30
C THR A 33 -3.83 -34.37 -4.42
N GLN A 34 -3.35 -34.40 -3.18
CA GLN A 34 -3.64 -35.51 -2.26
C GLN A 34 -5.09 -35.54 -1.78
N ILE A 35 -5.77 -34.40 -1.71
CA ILE A 35 -7.16 -34.32 -1.20
C ILE A 35 -8.22 -34.32 -2.31
N LEU A 36 -7.86 -34.05 -3.56
CA LEU A 36 -8.82 -33.97 -4.68
C LEU A 36 -9.60 -35.29 -4.88
N PRO A 37 -8.99 -36.50 -4.77
CA PRO A 37 -9.74 -37.76 -4.86
C PRO A 37 -10.77 -37.91 -3.72
N ASP A 38 -10.42 -37.52 -2.50
CA ASP A 38 -11.34 -37.54 -1.35
C ASP A 38 -12.51 -36.57 -1.60
N ILE A 39 -12.22 -35.36 -2.16
CA ILE A 39 -13.27 -34.39 -2.51
C ILE A 39 -14.18 -34.96 -3.61
N ALA A 40 -13.64 -35.60 -4.63
CA ALA A 40 -14.43 -36.20 -5.71
C ALA A 40 -15.41 -37.29 -5.18
N THR A 41 -14.97 -38.02 -4.14
CA THR A 41 -15.77 -39.09 -3.56
C THR A 41 -16.77 -38.61 -2.50
N ASP A 42 -16.31 -37.77 -1.57
CA ASP A 42 -17.09 -37.38 -0.38
C ASP A 42 -17.88 -36.09 -0.55
N PHE A 43 -17.50 -35.27 -1.54
CA PHE A 43 -18.02 -33.92 -1.80
C PHE A 43 -18.21 -33.67 -3.31
N SER A 44 -18.83 -34.59 -4.02
CA SER A 44 -18.97 -34.58 -5.48
C SER A 44 -19.54 -33.26 -6.03
N ASP A 45 -20.49 -32.65 -5.32
CA ASP A 45 -21.12 -31.38 -5.73
C ASP A 45 -20.17 -30.19 -5.65
N GLN A 46 -19.08 -30.29 -4.86
CA GLN A 46 -18.06 -29.27 -4.67
C GLN A 46 -16.77 -29.54 -5.44
N PHE A 47 -16.68 -30.69 -6.13
CA PHE A 47 -15.45 -31.12 -6.81
C PHE A 47 -15.00 -30.15 -7.88
N ASP A 48 -15.88 -29.70 -8.74
CA ASP A 48 -15.54 -28.78 -9.83
C ASP A 48 -14.92 -27.49 -9.31
N LYS A 49 -15.49 -26.91 -8.24
CA LYS A 49 -14.98 -25.72 -7.58
C LYS A 49 -13.54 -25.88 -7.08
N TRP A 50 -13.22 -27.01 -6.45
CA TRP A 50 -11.89 -27.31 -5.94
C TRP A 50 -10.91 -27.65 -7.05
N ASN A 51 -11.37 -28.35 -8.09
CA ASN A 51 -10.58 -28.66 -9.27
C ASN A 51 -10.23 -27.38 -10.06
N ASP A 52 -11.19 -26.47 -10.25
CA ASP A 52 -10.95 -25.18 -10.89
C ASP A 52 -9.95 -24.33 -10.08
N PHE A 53 -10.11 -24.30 -8.75
CA PHE A 53 -9.15 -23.64 -7.89
C PHE A 53 -7.74 -24.22 -8.02
N PHE A 54 -7.60 -25.53 -7.99
CA PHE A 54 -6.32 -26.23 -8.21
C PHE A 54 -5.70 -25.86 -9.55
N ASN A 55 -6.46 -25.91 -10.63
CA ASN A 55 -6.02 -25.60 -11.99
C ASN A 55 -5.65 -24.11 -12.17
N SER A 56 -6.22 -23.22 -11.35
CA SER A 56 -5.93 -21.79 -11.39
C SER A 56 -4.57 -21.44 -10.78
N ILE A 57 -3.97 -22.34 -10.00
CA ILE A 57 -2.73 -22.06 -9.26
C ILE A 57 -1.52 -22.09 -10.19
N ASN A 58 -0.87 -20.95 -10.32
CA ASN A 58 0.43 -20.81 -10.97
C ASN A 58 1.48 -20.38 -9.92
N VAL A 59 2.57 -21.13 -9.82
CA VAL A 59 3.63 -20.86 -8.83
C VAL A 59 4.28 -19.47 -8.98
N ASN A 60 4.26 -18.91 -10.19
CA ASN A 60 4.85 -17.62 -10.50
C ASN A 60 3.86 -16.43 -10.44
N GLN A 61 2.58 -16.69 -10.18
CA GLN A 61 1.52 -15.67 -10.08
C GLN A 61 0.87 -15.68 -8.70
N PRO A 62 0.26 -14.58 -8.25
CA PRO A 62 -0.50 -14.56 -7.00
C PRO A 62 -1.62 -15.61 -7.02
N LEU A 63 -1.86 -16.24 -5.87
CA LEU A 63 -2.99 -17.15 -5.72
C LEU A 63 -4.33 -16.43 -5.96
N ALA A 64 -5.26 -17.11 -6.62
CA ALA A 64 -6.65 -16.69 -6.71
C ALA A 64 -7.31 -16.58 -5.31
N SER A 65 -8.56 -16.16 -5.27
CA SER A 65 -9.36 -16.18 -4.04
C SER A 65 -9.60 -17.61 -3.58
N PHE A 66 -9.56 -17.84 -2.28
CA PHE A 66 -9.89 -19.15 -1.71
C PHE A 66 -11.36 -19.48 -1.97
N PRO A 67 -11.69 -20.73 -2.34
CA PRO A 67 -13.08 -21.15 -2.54
C PRO A 67 -13.93 -20.97 -1.28
N SER A 68 -15.16 -20.52 -1.43
CA SER A 68 -16.12 -20.45 -0.32
C SER A 68 -16.56 -21.85 0.10
N PHE A 69 -16.79 -22.04 1.40
CA PHE A 69 -17.38 -23.28 1.92
C PHE A 69 -18.90 -23.24 1.77
N GLU A 70 -19.48 -24.30 1.27
CA GLU A 70 -20.93 -24.47 1.13
C GLU A 70 -21.51 -25.27 2.29
N THR A 71 -20.73 -26.19 2.86
CA THR A 71 -21.17 -27.03 3.97
C THR A 71 -20.17 -27.02 5.13
N ALA A 72 -20.67 -27.24 6.35
CA ALA A 72 -19.84 -27.39 7.53
C ALA A 72 -18.91 -28.62 7.44
N ARG A 73 -19.38 -29.69 6.77
CA ARG A 73 -18.61 -30.92 6.57
C ARG A 73 -17.42 -30.66 5.65
N GLU A 74 -17.60 -29.98 4.54
CA GLU A 74 -16.55 -29.52 3.62
C GLU A 74 -15.52 -28.67 4.36
N LYS A 75 -15.99 -27.65 5.10
CA LYS A 75 -15.14 -26.76 5.89
C LYS A 75 -14.25 -27.53 6.86
N ASN A 76 -14.83 -28.46 7.63
CA ASN A 76 -14.08 -29.23 8.61
C ASN A 76 -13.06 -30.14 7.93
N PHE A 77 -13.38 -30.75 6.79
CA PHE A 77 -12.47 -31.56 6.00
C PHE A 77 -11.26 -30.72 5.54
N ILE A 78 -11.48 -29.60 4.88
CA ILE A 78 -10.42 -28.73 4.35
C ILE A 78 -9.53 -28.18 5.47
N ILE A 79 -10.13 -27.79 6.60
CA ILE A 79 -9.34 -27.29 7.76
C ILE A 79 -8.52 -28.42 8.38
N SER A 80 -9.08 -29.64 8.53
CA SER A 80 -8.34 -30.78 9.11
C SER A 80 -7.11 -31.18 8.27
N ARG A 81 -7.14 -30.93 6.96
CA ARG A 81 -6.02 -31.14 6.03
C ARG A 81 -5.08 -29.94 5.95
N ASN A 82 -5.27 -28.91 6.79
CA ASN A 82 -4.48 -27.67 6.84
C ASN A 82 -4.41 -26.86 5.51
N ILE A 83 -5.33 -27.09 4.58
CA ILE A 83 -5.33 -26.44 3.26
C ILE A 83 -5.55 -24.92 3.40
N LEU A 84 -6.47 -24.51 4.26
CA LEU A 84 -6.70 -23.08 4.53
C LEU A 84 -5.51 -22.43 5.22
N GLY A 85 -4.87 -23.12 6.17
CA GLY A 85 -3.71 -22.59 6.87
C GLY A 85 -2.54 -22.31 5.91
N GLU A 86 -2.23 -23.27 5.03
CA GLU A 86 -1.16 -23.09 4.03
C GLU A 86 -1.51 -22.01 3.00
N PHE A 87 -2.77 -21.91 2.58
CA PHE A 87 -3.22 -20.81 1.71
C PHE A 87 -2.94 -19.44 2.34
N LEU A 88 -3.31 -19.25 3.61
CA LEU A 88 -3.10 -17.99 4.33
C LEU A 88 -1.60 -17.68 4.53
N ASN A 89 -0.79 -18.70 4.77
CA ASN A 89 0.66 -18.56 4.85
C ASN A 89 1.24 -18.07 3.52
N ILE A 90 0.82 -18.66 2.39
CA ILE A 90 1.24 -18.23 1.06
C ILE A 90 0.79 -16.79 0.79
N LYS A 91 -0.44 -16.42 1.13
CA LYS A 91 -0.93 -15.04 1.00
C LYS A 91 -0.11 -14.05 1.82
N SER A 92 0.29 -14.43 3.04
CA SER A 92 1.19 -13.62 3.86
C SER A 92 2.55 -13.40 3.17
N ASP A 93 3.11 -14.45 2.58
CA ASP A 93 4.41 -14.36 1.89
C ASP A 93 4.29 -13.59 0.56
N GLU A 94 3.17 -13.71 -0.18
CA GLU A 94 2.86 -12.84 -1.33
C GLU A 94 2.81 -11.36 -0.93
N PHE A 95 2.15 -11.05 0.19
CA PHE A 95 2.09 -9.70 0.73
C PHE A 95 3.48 -9.17 1.15
N LYS A 96 4.31 -10.01 1.80
CA LYS A 96 5.70 -9.64 2.10
C LYS A 96 6.48 -9.38 0.81
N LEU A 97 6.30 -10.23 -0.21
CA LEU A 97 6.95 -10.08 -1.51
C LEU A 97 6.54 -8.79 -2.22
N SER A 98 5.28 -8.38 -2.11
CA SER A 98 4.80 -7.13 -2.71
C SER A 98 5.49 -5.88 -2.17
N LYS A 99 5.96 -5.91 -0.90
CA LYS A 99 6.69 -4.81 -0.27
C LYS A 99 8.08 -4.54 -0.84
N PHE A 100 8.63 -5.46 -1.64
CA PHE A 100 9.90 -5.25 -2.35
C PHE A 100 9.76 -4.37 -3.61
N GLN A 101 8.54 -3.93 -3.92
CA GLN A 101 8.27 -2.97 -4.97
C GLN A 101 7.41 -1.86 -4.39
N GLN A 102 7.88 -0.63 -4.55
CA GLN A 102 7.12 0.52 -4.09
C GLN A 102 6.56 1.29 -5.28
N VAL A 103 5.25 1.39 -5.33
CA VAL A 103 4.55 2.24 -6.29
C VAL A 103 4.13 3.55 -5.62
N ALA A 104 4.05 4.61 -6.39
CA ALA A 104 3.66 5.93 -5.92
C ALA A 104 2.20 5.93 -5.42
N PRO A 105 1.93 6.28 -4.17
CA PRO A 105 0.56 6.34 -3.62
C PRO A 105 -0.21 7.59 -4.07
N PHE A 106 0.49 8.62 -4.55
CA PHE A 106 -0.03 9.91 -5.01
C PHE A 106 0.84 10.48 -6.13
N ASN A 107 0.42 11.60 -6.73
CA ASN A 107 1.26 12.38 -7.65
C ASN A 107 2.22 13.26 -6.84
N GLY A 108 3.50 13.29 -7.22
CA GLY A 108 4.47 14.02 -6.43
C GLY A 108 5.86 14.09 -7.05
N SER A 109 6.82 14.45 -6.22
CA SER A 109 8.24 14.50 -6.58
C SER A 109 9.10 13.75 -5.58
N ILE A 110 10.19 13.16 -6.06
CA ILE A 110 11.26 12.63 -5.23
C ILE A 110 12.06 13.84 -4.74
N VAL A 111 12.14 13.97 -3.42
CA VAL A 111 12.92 15.02 -2.73
C VAL A 111 14.35 14.55 -2.57
N ASP A 112 14.52 13.33 -2.01
CA ASP A 112 15.83 12.73 -1.76
C ASP A 112 15.84 11.24 -2.11
N ALA A 113 16.99 10.74 -2.54
CA ALA A 113 17.29 9.33 -2.71
C ALA A 113 18.45 8.97 -1.77
N PHE A 114 18.18 8.14 -0.77
CA PHE A 114 19.16 7.73 0.25
C PHE A 114 19.98 6.52 -0.15
N SER A 115 19.62 5.86 -1.26
CA SER A 115 20.29 4.66 -1.75
C SER A 115 20.44 4.72 -3.26
N ASP A 116 21.61 4.37 -3.75
CA ASP A 116 21.90 4.26 -5.17
C ASP A 116 21.45 2.91 -5.74
N GLU A 117 21.37 2.82 -7.07
CA GLU A 117 21.09 1.57 -7.76
C GLU A 117 22.21 0.56 -7.48
N GLY A 118 21.81 -0.65 -7.07
CA GLY A 118 22.72 -1.72 -6.68
C GLY A 118 23.15 -1.70 -5.20
N ALA A 119 22.76 -0.70 -4.42
CA ALA A 119 23.04 -0.65 -2.99
C ALA A 119 22.28 -1.75 -2.22
N ILE A 120 22.87 -2.19 -1.11
CA ILE A 120 22.22 -3.10 -0.17
C ILE A 120 21.35 -2.28 0.78
N VAL A 121 20.06 -2.61 0.87
CA VAL A 121 19.09 -1.95 1.76
C VAL A 121 18.71 -2.88 2.89
N ASN A 122 18.77 -2.39 4.12
CA ASN A 122 18.32 -3.13 5.30
C ASN A 122 16.87 -2.77 5.66
N PRO A 123 16.11 -3.70 6.27
CA PRO A 123 14.79 -3.38 6.80
C PRO A 123 14.84 -2.18 7.76
N GLY A 124 13.98 -1.18 7.53
CA GLY A 124 13.92 0.04 8.32
C GLY A 124 14.78 1.19 7.82
N SER A 125 15.68 0.97 6.84
CA SER A 125 16.44 2.07 6.21
C SER A 125 15.57 2.85 5.23
N PRO A 126 15.64 4.19 5.21
CA PRO A 126 14.98 4.99 4.19
C PRO A 126 15.62 4.75 2.82
N VAL A 127 14.82 4.62 1.78
CA VAL A 127 15.29 4.45 0.38
C VAL A 127 15.13 5.74 -0.40
N ILE A 128 13.92 6.33 -0.34
CA ILE A 128 13.61 7.61 -0.98
C ILE A 128 12.71 8.44 -0.08
N GLN A 129 12.80 9.75 -0.22
CA GLN A 129 11.85 10.70 0.34
C GLN A 129 11.01 11.29 -0.79
N VAL A 130 9.69 11.26 -0.63
CA VAL A 130 8.75 11.77 -1.62
C VAL A 130 7.88 12.87 -1.02
N MET A 131 7.50 13.83 -1.85
CA MET A 131 6.62 14.94 -1.49
C MET A 131 5.43 14.99 -2.44
N ARG A 132 4.26 15.26 -1.89
CA ARG A 132 3.04 15.50 -2.64
C ARG A 132 3.05 16.94 -3.19
N ASN A 133 2.74 17.10 -4.47
CA ASN A 133 2.77 18.41 -5.13
C ASN A 133 1.38 18.98 -5.42
N ASP A 134 0.32 18.18 -5.28
CA ASP A 134 -1.05 18.55 -5.62
C ASP A 134 -1.83 19.19 -4.46
N GLU A 135 -1.27 19.19 -3.25
CA GLU A 135 -1.89 19.75 -2.05
C GLU A 135 -0.87 20.60 -1.26
N LEU A 136 -0.32 21.61 -1.93
CA LEU A 136 0.59 22.53 -1.25
C LEU A 136 -0.21 23.60 -0.51
N GLU A 137 0.25 23.93 0.70
CA GLU A 137 -0.26 25.04 1.51
C GLU A 137 0.89 25.98 1.83
N ILE A 138 0.63 27.26 1.83
CA ILE A 138 1.56 28.28 2.31
C ILE A 138 1.24 28.56 3.76
N GLU A 139 2.21 28.41 4.64
CA GLU A 139 2.10 28.81 6.04
C GLU A 139 2.51 30.28 6.20
N ILE A 140 1.58 31.08 6.70
CA ILE A 140 1.77 32.51 6.92
C ILE A 140 1.63 32.79 8.41
N PRO A 141 2.69 33.24 9.11
CA PRO A 141 2.60 33.61 10.52
C PRO A 141 1.90 34.98 10.65
N ILE A 142 0.72 34.99 11.26
CA ILE A 142 -0.10 36.20 11.46
C ILE A 142 -0.02 36.61 12.92
N PRO A 143 0.32 37.87 13.23
CA PRO A 143 0.30 38.39 14.59
C PRO A 143 -1.08 38.24 15.23
N ILE A 144 -1.13 37.85 16.51
CA ILE A 144 -2.36 37.52 17.24
C ILE A 144 -3.41 38.65 17.18
N LYS A 145 -2.96 39.89 17.18
CA LYS A 145 -3.84 41.09 17.12
C LYS A 145 -4.70 41.15 15.87
N TYR A 146 -4.38 40.41 14.80
CA TYR A 146 -5.15 40.38 13.54
C TYR A 146 -6.00 39.12 13.39
N MET A 147 -5.89 38.14 14.29
CA MET A 147 -6.53 36.84 14.14
C MET A 147 -8.06 36.88 14.14
N ASP A 148 -8.67 37.86 14.82
CA ASP A 148 -10.13 38.06 14.82
C ASP A 148 -10.69 38.44 13.46
N LYS A 149 -9.86 39.07 12.61
CA LYS A 149 -10.23 39.51 11.27
C LYS A 149 -10.10 38.39 10.22
N ILE A 150 -9.38 37.31 10.54
CA ILE A 150 -9.10 36.23 9.60
C ILE A 150 -10.05 35.07 9.87
N LYS A 151 -10.78 34.68 8.82
CA LYS A 151 -11.72 33.53 8.85
C LYS A 151 -11.31 32.51 7.80
N ILE A 152 -11.57 31.23 8.10
CA ILE A 152 -11.45 30.17 7.09
C ILE A 152 -12.37 30.53 5.93
N GLY A 153 -11.81 30.45 4.72
CA GLY A 153 -12.50 30.83 3.52
C GLY A 153 -12.22 32.27 3.02
N ASN A 154 -11.49 33.10 3.78
CA ASN A 154 -11.06 34.40 3.28
C ASN A 154 -10.14 34.24 2.05
N HIS A 155 -10.31 35.13 1.09
CA HIS A 155 -9.39 35.26 -0.05
C HIS A 155 -8.11 35.97 0.39
N VAL A 156 -7.00 35.56 -0.17
CA VAL A 156 -5.68 36.11 0.09
C VAL A 156 -5.02 36.36 -1.27
N ASP A 157 -4.53 37.57 -1.49
CA ASP A 157 -3.76 37.91 -2.66
C ASP A 157 -2.28 37.62 -2.38
N LEU A 158 -1.71 36.73 -3.16
CA LEU A 158 -0.31 36.34 -3.11
C LEU A 158 0.42 37.12 -4.22
N LEU A 159 1.37 37.96 -3.84
CA LEU A 159 2.19 38.72 -4.77
C LEU A 159 3.53 38.02 -4.97
N GLU A 160 3.77 37.48 -6.15
CA GLU A 160 5.06 36.93 -6.57
C GLU A 160 5.51 37.55 -7.89
N ASN A 161 6.62 38.27 -7.89
CA ASN A 161 7.25 38.86 -9.09
C ASN A 161 6.28 39.58 -10.04
N GLU A 162 5.42 40.49 -9.52
CA GLU A 162 4.37 41.24 -10.24
C GLU A 162 3.17 40.37 -10.70
N ASN A 163 3.17 39.09 -10.50
CA ASN A 163 2.00 38.22 -10.72
C ASN A 163 1.16 38.14 -9.45
N MET A 164 -0.16 38.32 -9.63
CA MET A 164 -1.15 38.18 -8.57
C MET A 164 -1.72 36.77 -8.66
N GLU A 165 -1.46 35.96 -7.62
CA GLU A 165 -2.11 34.68 -7.45
C GLU A 165 -3.12 34.76 -6.30
N PHE A 166 -4.22 34.05 -6.44
CA PHE A 166 -5.31 34.07 -5.46
C PHE A 166 -5.28 32.79 -4.65
N GLY A 167 -5.17 32.95 -3.33
CA GLY A 167 -5.27 31.85 -2.38
C GLY A 167 -6.51 31.95 -1.53
N LYS A 168 -6.78 30.90 -0.76
CA LYS A 168 -7.88 30.85 0.20
C LYS A 168 -7.37 30.29 1.53
N VAL A 169 -7.76 30.93 2.63
CA VAL A 169 -7.47 30.42 3.96
C VAL A 169 -8.21 29.10 4.18
N VAL A 170 -7.46 28.00 4.35
CA VAL A 170 -8.04 26.66 4.54
C VAL A 170 -8.06 26.22 6.00
N ARG A 171 -7.10 26.68 6.81
CA ARG A 171 -7.08 26.39 8.24
C ARG A 171 -6.28 27.44 9.01
N LYS A 172 -6.52 27.50 10.32
CA LYS A 172 -5.82 28.34 11.27
C LYS A 172 -5.15 27.44 12.31
N GLY A 173 -3.92 27.76 12.71
CA GLY A 173 -3.26 27.05 13.80
C GLY A 173 -3.97 27.31 15.14
N GLU A 174 -3.85 26.34 16.03
CA GLU A 174 -4.45 26.42 17.38
C GLU A 174 -3.48 26.97 18.42
N PHE A 175 -2.19 27.03 18.09
CA PHE A 175 -1.14 27.44 19.03
C PHE A 175 -0.50 28.75 18.61
N ILE A 176 -0.21 29.58 19.63
CA ILE A 176 0.54 30.82 19.46
C ILE A 176 2.02 30.51 19.60
N ASN A 177 2.83 30.92 18.65
CA ASN A 177 4.28 30.91 18.81
C ASN A 177 4.69 32.00 19.81
N PRO A 178 5.25 31.66 20.98
CA PRO A 178 5.55 32.64 22.04
C PRO A 178 6.64 33.63 21.65
N ASN A 179 7.56 33.23 20.75
CA ASN A 179 8.69 34.07 20.33
C ASN A 179 8.25 35.15 19.33
N THR A 180 7.33 34.79 18.42
CA THR A 180 6.89 35.70 17.35
C THR A 180 5.50 36.31 17.63
N GLN A 181 4.82 35.88 18.70
CA GLN A 181 3.44 36.25 19.04
C GLN A 181 2.48 36.11 17.84
N SER A 182 2.68 35.08 17.05
CA SER A 182 1.90 34.81 15.82
C SER A 182 1.24 33.44 15.86
N VAL A 183 0.19 33.32 15.08
CA VAL A 183 -0.53 32.08 14.84
C VAL A 183 -0.32 31.71 13.36
N PRO A 184 0.03 30.47 13.02
CA PRO A 184 0.15 30.07 11.62
C PRO A 184 -1.24 30.00 10.95
N VAL A 185 -1.35 30.60 9.79
CA VAL A 185 -2.52 30.53 8.92
C VAL A 185 -2.08 29.86 7.62
N TYR A 186 -2.86 28.89 7.15
CA TYR A 186 -2.53 28.09 5.99
C TYR A 186 -3.45 28.49 4.83
N VAL A 187 -2.83 28.79 3.70
CA VAL A 187 -3.47 29.29 2.47
C VAL A 187 -3.20 28.28 1.34
N LYS A 188 -4.22 27.94 0.60
CA LYS A 188 -4.16 27.07 -0.58
C LYS A 188 -4.65 27.81 -1.82
#